data_c86214d3b692242599a404c8a59ce8c7
#
_entry.id   c86214d3b692242599a404c8a59ce8c7
#
_cell.length_a   1.000
_cell.length_b   1.000
_cell.length_c   1.000
_cell.angle_alpha   90.00
_cell.angle_beta   90.00
_cell.angle_gamma   90.00
#
_symmetry.space_group_name_H-M   'P 1'
#
loop_
_entity.id
_entity.type
_entity.pdbx_description
1 polymer ?
#
loop_
_entity_poly.entity_id
_entity_poly.type
_entity_poly.pdbx_seq_one_letter_code
_entity_poly.pdbx_strand_id
1 'polypeptide(L)'
;MPNGYGSVVKLTGKRRKNWAVRISYMENIPGQKPKRKRKYIAYFTDQKRALEYLTEYNSGAIVKEHEKYSDIPTFAELYDKWKKYRKGLKNNPSQSCWKNYEIAFNLFSSLHDKKIISIRANDLQECISANSAKSKTTIGNMRAVIRGMWNYAILNEFTEKDITQHLVFDSTYNGEPIHTRFTDKEIAALWDALGTINNVDIVLIYIYTGTRPSELLDIKSKDVHLEEKYMIGGEKTEAGRNRIIPLHNEILPLI
;
A
#
# COMPACT_ATOMS: atom_id res chain seq x y z
N MET A 1 -24.42 -31.66 -28.42
CA MET A 1 -23.22 -31.22 -27.71
C MET A 1 -23.43 -31.42 -26.21
N PRO A 2 -22.42 -31.81 -25.44
CA PRO A 2 -22.53 -32.01 -24.00
C PRO A 2 -23.02 -30.78 -23.26
N ASN A 3 -23.66 -30.97 -22.10
CA ASN A 3 -24.06 -29.87 -21.22
C ASN A 3 -22.83 -29.03 -20.79
N GLY A 4 -22.89 -27.73 -21.03
CA GLY A 4 -21.78 -26.82 -20.74
C GLY A 4 -20.88 -26.48 -21.92
N TYR A 5 -20.96 -27.21 -23.03
CA TYR A 5 -20.10 -27.01 -24.20
C TYR A 5 -20.26 -25.63 -24.88
N GLY A 6 -21.39 -24.97 -24.68
CA GLY A 6 -21.73 -23.71 -25.35
C GLY A 6 -22.55 -23.92 -26.62
N SER A 7 -22.80 -22.90 -27.38
CA SER A 7 -23.57 -22.93 -28.62
C SER A 7 -23.18 -21.83 -29.59
N VAL A 8 -23.27 -22.13 -30.89
CA VAL A 8 -23.20 -21.11 -31.95
C VAL A 8 -24.62 -20.70 -32.30
N VAL A 9 -24.91 -19.43 -32.32
CA VAL A 9 -26.24 -18.87 -32.57
C VAL A 9 -26.18 -17.79 -33.67
N LYS A 10 -27.17 -17.78 -34.55
CA LYS A 10 -27.33 -16.73 -35.54
C LYS A 10 -28.11 -15.57 -34.91
N LEU A 11 -27.52 -14.38 -34.95
CA LEU A 11 -28.14 -13.16 -34.44
C LEU A 11 -29.04 -12.54 -35.51
N THR A 12 -30.14 -11.97 -35.10
CA THR A 12 -31.09 -11.26 -35.97
C THR A 12 -30.66 -9.80 -36.21
N GLY A 13 -31.11 -9.21 -37.33
CA GLY A 13 -30.83 -7.82 -37.72
C GLY A 13 -29.65 -7.67 -38.70
N LYS A 14 -29.48 -6.45 -39.25
CA LYS A 14 -28.42 -6.11 -40.21
C LYS A 14 -27.07 -5.97 -39.48
N ARG A 15 -26.32 -7.07 -39.38
CA ARG A 15 -25.01 -7.10 -38.69
C ARG A 15 -23.94 -7.65 -39.64
N ARG A 16 -22.74 -7.03 -39.63
CA ARG A 16 -21.59 -7.51 -40.41
C ARG A 16 -21.09 -8.88 -39.92
N LYS A 17 -21.20 -9.15 -38.61
CA LYS A 17 -20.90 -10.43 -37.98
C LYS A 17 -22.18 -10.95 -37.32
N ASN A 18 -22.85 -11.91 -37.97
CA ASN A 18 -24.16 -12.40 -37.58
C ASN A 18 -24.15 -13.74 -36.85
N TRP A 19 -23.00 -14.38 -36.72
CA TRP A 19 -22.82 -15.59 -35.92
C TRP A 19 -22.10 -15.29 -34.63
N ALA A 20 -22.63 -15.80 -33.51
CA ALA A 20 -22.05 -15.58 -32.20
C ALA A 20 -21.83 -16.90 -31.46
N VAL A 21 -20.70 -17.02 -30.79
CA VAL A 21 -20.42 -18.10 -29.84
C VAL A 21 -20.90 -17.70 -28.47
N ARG A 22 -21.75 -18.55 -27.88
CA ARG A 22 -22.41 -18.31 -26.58
C ARG A 22 -22.09 -19.43 -25.61
N ILE A 23 -21.58 -19.08 -24.44
CA ILE A 23 -21.36 -19.99 -23.31
C ILE A 23 -22.35 -19.74 -22.19
N SER A 24 -22.52 -20.76 -21.32
CA SER A 24 -23.29 -20.65 -20.09
C SER A 24 -22.36 -20.83 -18.90
N TYR A 25 -22.54 -20.02 -17.86
CA TYR A 25 -21.80 -20.13 -16.61
C TYR A 25 -22.75 -19.98 -15.42
N MET A 26 -22.33 -20.45 -14.26
CA MET A 26 -23.06 -20.29 -13.01
C MET A 26 -22.53 -19.06 -12.29
N GLU A 27 -23.41 -18.12 -12.00
CA GLU A 27 -23.07 -16.95 -11.18
C GLU A 27 -23.40 -17.28 -9.73
N ASN A 28 -22.38 -17.26 -8.87
CA ASN A 28 -22.51 -17.46 -7.44
C ASN A 28 -22.57 -16.11 -6.74
N ILE A 29 -23.75 -15.72 -6.26
CA ILE A 29 -23.95 -14.50 -5.45
C ILE A 29 -24.06 -14.98 -3.99
N PRO A 30 -23.26 -14.43 -3.05
CA PRO A 30 -23.36 -14.79 -1.63
C PRO A 30 -24.80 -14.64 -1.12
N GLY A 31 -25.34 -15.69 -0.49
CA GLY A 31 -26.71 -15.70 0.05
C GLY A 31 -27.83 -16.01 -0.95
N GLN A 32 -27.53 -16.30 -2.22
CA GLN A 32 -28.52 -16.70 -3.23
C GLN A 32 -28.19 -18.04 -3.88
N LYS A 33 -29.21 -18.74 -4.39
CA LYS A 33 -28.97 -19.94 -5.20
C LYS A 33 -28.24 -19.59 -6.49
N PRO A 34 -27.25 -20.38 -6.93
CA PRO A 34 -26.52 -20.15 -8.17
C PRO A 34 -27.46 -19.97 -9.36
N LYS A 35 -27.26 -18.90 -10.13
CA LYS A 35 -28.08 -18.62 -11.33
C LYS A 35 -27.29 -18.89 -12.60
N ARG A 36 -27.89 -19.62 -13.54
CA ARG A 36 -27.28 -19.87 -14.85
C ARG A 36 -27.39 -18.62 -15.72
N LYS A 37 -26.25 -18.03 -16.09
CA LYS A 37 -26.15 -16.92 -17.03
C LYS A 37 -25.56 -17.34 -18.35
N ARG A 38 -25.83 -16.59 -19.40
CA ARG A 38 -25.32 -16.81 -20.76
C ARG A 38 -24.56 -15.58 -21.21
N LYS A 39 -23.42 -15.80 -21.90
CA LYS A 39 -22.59 -14.72 -22.43
C LYS A 39 -22.14 -15.06 -23.86
N TYR A 40 -22.07 -14.02 -24.71
CA TYR A 40 -21.44 -14.13 -26.02
C TYR A 40 -19.94 -13.84 -25.88
N ILE A 41 -19.10 -14.75 -26.40
CA ILE A 41 -17.63 -14.67 -26.25
C ILE A 41 -16.91 -14.27 -27.54
N ALA A 42 -17.55 -14.51 -28.70
CA ALA A 42 -16.99 -14.10 -29.99
C ALA A 42 -18.09 -13.93 -31.05
N TYR A 43 -17.78 -13.16 -32.12
CA TYR A 43 -18.69 -12.88 -33.22
C TYR A 43 -17.98 -13.11 -34.56
N PHE A 44 -18.66 -13.82 -35.48
CA PHE A 44 -18.12 -14.24 -36.78
C PHE A 44 -19.05 -13.91 -37.91
N THR A 45 -18.51 -13.87 -39.14
CA THR A 45 -19.24 -13.66 -40.38
C THR A 45 -19.93 -14.93 -40.86
N ASP A 46 -19.34 -16.11 -40.52
CA ASP A 46 -19.86 -17.39 -40.94
C ASP A 46 -19.93 -18.41 -39.78
N GLN A 47 -20.76 -19.42 -39.95
CA GLN A 47 -21.05 -20.46 -38.95
C GLN A 47 -19.86 -21.38 -38.72
N LYS A 48 -19.11 -21.73 -39.78
CA LYS A 48 -18.03 -22.72 -39.70
C LYS A 48 -16.91 -22.18 -38.78
N ARG A 49 -16.48 -20.94 -38.99
CA ARG A 49 -15.50 -20.29 -38.11
C ARG A 49 -15.96 -20.14 -36.67
N ALA A 50 -17.27 -19.91 -36.47
CA ALA A 50 -17.82 -19.85 -35.11
C ALA A 50 -17.79 -21.20 -34.41
N LEU A 51 -18.02 -22.32 -35.15
CA LEU A 51 -17.92 -23.68 -34.63
C LEU A 51 -16.46 -24.10 -34.37
N GLU A 52 -15.54 -23.78 -35.25
CA GLU A 52 -14.09 -23.97 -35.06
C GLU A 52 -13.62 -23.29 -33.79
N TYR A 53 -13.95 -22.01 -33.63
CA TYR A 53 -13.64 -21.24 -32.41
C TYR A 53 -14.22 -21.88 -31.14
N LEU A 54 -15.49 -22.36 -31.18
CA LEU A 54 -16.10 -23.02 -30.03
C LEU A 54 -15.38 -24.34 -29.69
N THR A 55 -14.88 -25.05 -30.68
CA THR A 55 -14.12 -26.30 -30.49
C THR A 55 -12.76 -26.03 -29.88
N GLU A 56 -12.03 -25.03 -30.39
CA GLU A 56 -10.74 -24.59 -29.88
C GLU A 56 -10.87 -24.00 -28.46
N TYR A 57 -11.95 -23.28 -28.17
CA TYR A 57 -12.28 -22.79 -26.84
C TYR A 57 -12.47 -23.92 -25.83
N ASN A 58 -13.18 -25.00 -26.23
CA ASN A 58 -13.43 -26.14 -25.35
C ASN A 58 -12.24 -27.09 -25.23
N SER A 59 -11.35 -27.16 -26.22
CA SER A 59 -10.11 -27.94 -26.16
C SER A 59 -9.01 -27.25 -25.29
N GLY A 60 -9.23 -26.00 -24.91
CA GLY A 60 -8.24 -25.21 -24.19
C GLY A 60 -7.15 -24.58 -25.08
N ALA A 61 -7.23 -24.77 -26.41
CA ALA A 61 -6.30 -24.18 -27.38
C ALA A 61 -6.45 -22.63 -27.43
N ILE A 62 -7.67 -22.14 -27.23
CA ILE A 62 -7.92 -20.72 -26.93
C ILE A 62 -7.96 -20.61 -25.42
N VAL A 63 -6.97 -19.95 -24.85
CA VAL A 63 -6.97 -19.60 -23.42
C VAL A 63 -8.31 -18.94 -23.12
N LYS A 64 -9.04 -19.51 -22.17
CA LYS A 64 -10.34 -18.96 -21.74
C LYS A 64 -10.09 -17.57 -21.16
N GLU A 65 -10.09 -16.55 -22.01
CA GLU A 65 -9.91 -15.15 -21.58
C GLU A 65 -10.78 -14.79 -20.38
N HIS A 66 -11.94 -15.46 -20.27
CA HIS A 66 -12.89 -15.29 -19.20
C HIS A 66 -12.44 -15.81 -17.82
N GLU A 67 -11.69 -16.92 -17.77
CA GLU A 67 -11.12 -17.41 -16.52
C GLU A 67 -9.94 -16.51 -16.10
N LYS A 68 -9.18 -15.99 -17.07
CA LYS A 68 -8.09 -15.05 -16.82
C LYS A 68 -8.59 -13.71 -16.23
N TYR A 69 -9.82 -13.27 -16.57
CA TYR A 69 -10.38 -12.01 -16.08
C TYR A 69 -11.19 -12.14 -14.77
N SER A 70 -11.70 -13.35 -14.42
CA SER A 70 -12.40 -13.55 -13.16
C SER A 70 -11.47 -13.45 -11.96
N ASP A 71 -10.21 -13.85 -12.12
CA ASP A 71 -9.22 -13.90 -11.05
C ASP A 71 -8.41 -12.60 -10.89
N ILE A 72 -8.63 -11.61 -11.78
CA ILE A 72 -7.97 -10.32 -11.68
C ILE A 72 -8.56 -9.54 -10.49
N PRO A 73 -7.72 -9.14 -9.53
CA PRO A 73 -8.18 -8.45 -8.34
C PRO A 73 -8.67 -7.02 -8.64
N THR A 74 -9.54 -6.50 -7.78
CA THR A 74 -9.75 -5.07 -7.66
C THR A 74 -8.52 -4.40 -7.06
N PHE A 75 -8.48 -3.07 -7.11
CA PHE A 75 -7.38 -2.31 -6.51
C PHE A 75 -7.26 -2.57 -5.00
N ALA A 76 -8.38 -2.66 -4.28
CA ALA A 76 -8.40 -2.99 -2.86
C ALA A 76 -7.94 -4.43 -2.60
N GLU A 77 -8.44 -5.41 -3.36
CA GLU A 77 -8.02 -6.80 -3.26
C GLU A 77 -6.52 -6.98 -3.57
N LEU A 78 -5.98 -6.20 -4.52
CA LEU A 78 -4.55 -6.22 -4.84
C LEU A 78 -3.72 -5.69 -3.67
N TYR A 79 -4.18 -4.61 -3.01
CA TYR A 79 -3.52 -4.08 -1.82
C TYR A 79 -3.44 -5.11 -0.70
N ASP A 80 -4.54 -5.81 -0.40
CA ASP A 80 -4.58 -6.83 0.64
C ASP A 80 -3.65 -8.02 0.33
N LYS A 81 -3.64 -8.48 -0.93
CA LYS A 81 -2.74 -9.54 -1.41
C LYS A 81 -1.27 -9.10 -1.29
N TRP A 82 -0.94 -7.90 -1.74
CA TRP A 82 0.39 -7.33 -1.63
C TRP A 82 0.83 -7.14 -0.17
N LYS A 83 -0.06 -6.62 0.69
CA LYS A 83 0.19 -6.44 2.14
C LYS A 83 0.50 -7.78 2.81
N LYS A 84 -0.26 -8.82 2.51
CA LYS A 84 -0.04 -10.19 3.01
C LYS A 84 1.32 -10.73 2.55
N TYR A 85 1.63 -10.59 1.26
CA TYR A 85 2.91 -11.01 0.68
C TYR A 85 4.10 -10.31 1.36
N ARG A 86 4.06 -8.97 1.47
CA ARG A 86 5.14 -8.17 2.07
C ARG A 86 5.36 -8.50 3.55
N LYS A 87 4.31 -8.78 4.30
CA LYS A 87 4.41 -9.20 5.71
C LYS A 87 5.12 -10.54 5.88
N GLY A 88 5.10 -11.41 4.88
CA GLY A 88 5.80 -12.69 4.88
C GLY A 88 7.29 -12.60 4.56
N LEU A 89 7.79 -11.46 4.12
CA LEU A 89 9.20 -11.28 3.77
C LEU A 89 10.05 -10.89 4.99
N LYS A 90 11.35 -11.25 4.96
CA LYS A 90 12.31 -10.87 6.03
C LYS A 90 12.38 -9.36 6.26
N ASN A 91 12.25 -8.56 5.19
CA ASN A 91 12.25 -7.09 5.24
C ASN A 91 10.83 -6.54 5.38
N ASN A 92 10.05 -7.08 6.31
CA ASN A 92 8.71 -6.59 6.60
C ASN A 92 8.78 -5.17 7.21
N PRO A 93 8.00 -4.19 6.66
CA PRO A 93 7.88 -2.87 7.26
C PRO A 93 7.38 -2.93 8.71
N SER A 94 7.80 -1.98 9.54
CA SER A 94 7.32 -1.83 10.91
C SER A 94 5.80 -1.55 10.94
N GLN A 95 5.16 -1.76 12.09
CA GLN A 95 3.74 -1.46 12.27
C GLN A 95 3.41 0.01 11.96
N SER A 96 4.29 0.93 12.35
CA SER A 96 4.16 2.36 12.05
C SER A 96 4.21 2.63 10.54
N CYS A 97 5.12 1.97 9.81
CA CYS A 97 5.21 2.08 8.36
C CYS A 97 3.93 1.56 7.68
N TRP A 98 3.36 0.45 8.17
CA TRP A 98 2.09 -0.08 7.66
C TRP A 98 0.92 0.88 7.86
N LYS A 99 0.84 1.60 9.00
CA LYS A 99 -0.15 2.66 9.22
C LYS A 99 -0.02 3.77 8.16
N ASN A 100 1.21 4.21 7.88
CA ASN A 100 1.46 5.21 6.85
C ASN A 100 1.11 4.73 5.43
N TYR A 101 1.36 3.46 5.12
CA TYR A 101 0.97 2.85 3.84
C TYR A 101 -0.56 2.77 3.71
N GLU A 102 -1.27 2.48 4.78
CA GLU A 102 -2.74 2.44 4.79
C GLU A 102 -3.34 3.83 4.57
N ILE A 103 -2.78 4.87 5.20
CA ILE A 103 -3.15 6.27 4.93
C ILE A 103 -2.92 6.59 3.45
N ALA A 104 -1.74 6.24 2.91
CA ALA A 104 -1.41 6.49 1.50
C ALA A 104 -2.32 5.72 0.53
N PHE A 105 -2.67 4.46 0.84
CA PHE A 105 -3.62 3.66 0.06
C PHE A 105 -5.01 4.30 0.02
N ASN A 106 -5.49 4.83 1.15
CA ASN A 106 -6.80 5.48 1.23
C ASN A 106 -6.91 6.75 0.37
N LEU A 107 -5.78 7.37 0.00
CA LEU A 107 -5.75 8.50 -0.93
C LEU A 107 -6.10 8.09 -2.39
N PHE A 108 -6.19 6.80 -2.67
CA PHE A 108 -6.64 6.23 -3.94
C PHE A 108 -8.06 5.63 -3.84
N SER A 109 -8.88 6.06 -2.89
CA SER A 109 -10.20 5.47 -2.60
C SER A 109 -11.14 5.39 -3.80
N SER A 110 -11.06 6.34 -4.74
CA SER A 110 -11.84 6.33 -5.99
C SER A 110 -11.53 5.14 -6.92
N LEU A 111 -10.43 4.44 -6.67
CA LEU A 111 -9.98 3.30 -7.46
C LEU A 111 -10.22 1.95 -6.78
N HIS A 112 -10.60 1.91 -5.50
CA HIS A 112 -10.66 0.69 -4.70
C HIS A 112 -11.49 -0.42 -5.35
N ASP A 113 -12.64 -0.09 -5.92
CA ASP A 113 -13.55 -1.06 -6.53
C ASP A 113 -13.25 -1.36 -8.00
N LYS A 114 -12.32 -0.62 -8.62
CA LYS A 114 -11.95 -0.85 -10.02
C LYS A 114 -11.04 -2.08 -10.15
N LYS A 115 -11.29 -2.92 -11.16
CA LYS A 115 -10.36 -3.98 -11.54
C LYS A 115 -9.05 -3.36 -12.04
N ILE A 116 -7.89 -3.89 -11.61
CA ILE A 116 -6.57 -3.28 -11.90
C ILE A 116 -6.29 -3.15 -13.40
N ILE A 117 -6.82 -4.04 -14.23
CA ILE A 117 -6.69 -3.97 -15.70
C ILE A 117 -7.46 -2.80 -16.32
N SER A 118 -8.46 -2.25 -15.62
CA SER A 118 -9.22 -1.08 -16.09
C SER A 118 -8.59 0.24 -15.65
N ILE A 119 -7.63 0.20 -14.73
CA ILE A 119 -6.95 1.39 -14.22
C ILE A 119 -5.86 1.81 -15.20
N ARG A 120 -5.83 3.08 -15.53
CA ARG A 120 -4.81 3.70 -16.40
C ARG A 120 -3.85 4.55 -15.58
N ALA A 121 -2.68 4.84 -16.13
CA ALA A 121 -1.72 5.73 -15.49
C ALA A 121 -2.32 7.09 -15.12
N ASN A 122 -3.23 7.63 -15.97
CA ASN A 122 -3.91 8.89 -15.70
C ASN A 122 -4.80 8.83 -14.44
N ASP A 123 -5.54 7.73 -14.22
CA ASP A 123 -6.36 7.56 -13.01
C ASP A 123 -5.52 7.63 -11.73
N LEU A 124 -4.32 7.01 -11.76
CA LEU A 124 -3.37 7.07 -10.64
C LEU A 124 -2.79 8.47 -10.49
N GLN A 125 -2.42 9.12 -11.61
CA GLN A 125 -1.85 10.46 -11.59
C GLN A 125 -2.85 11.50 -11.06
N GLU A 126 -4.12 11.39 -11.40
CA GLU A 126 -5.18 12.27 -10.87
C GLU A 126 -5.27 12.17 -9.34
N CYS A 127 -5.23 10.94 -8.79
CA CYS A 127 -5.22 10.76 -7.33
C CYS A 127 -3.96 11.38 -6.69
N ILE A 128 -2.79 11.24 -7.31
CA ILE A 128 -1.54 11.81 -6.81
C ILE A 128 -1.61 13.34 -6.83
N SER A 129 -2.03 13.91 -7.97
CA SER A 129 -2.12 15.36 -8.18
C SER A 129 -3.12 16.02 -7.24
N ALA A 130 -4.27 15.38 -7.00
CA ALA A 130 -5.26 15.84 -6.02
C ALA A 130 -4.72 15.90 -4.59
N ASN A 131 -3.63 15.18 -4.31
CA ASN A 131 -2.99 15.14 -3.00
C ASN A 131 -1.62 15.84 -2.94
N SER A 132 -1.25 16.60 -3.98
CA SER A 132 0.07 17.26 -4.09
C SER A 132 0.38 18.23 -2.92
N ALA A 133 -0.64 18.81 -2.28
CA ALA A 133 -0.48 19.67 -1.09
C ALA A 133 -0.06 18.91 0.19
N LYS A 134 -0.02 17.57 0.16
CA LYS A 134 0.46 16.78 1.30
C LYS A 134 1.98 16.74 1.37
N SER A 135 2.51 16.41 2.56
CA SER A 135 3.95 16.39 2.83
C SER A 135 4.70 15.45 1.86
N LYS A 136 5.98 15.76 1.62
CA LYS A 136 6.89 14.90 0.81
C LYS A 136 6.90 13.45 1.28
N THR A 137 6.80 13.22 2.60
CA THR A 137 6.72 11.87 3.19
C THR A 137 5.44 11.16 2.77
N THR A 138 4.28 11.83 2.81
CA THR A 138 3.00 11.24 2.40
C THR A 138 3.03 10.87 0.91
N ILE A 139 3.51 11.76 0.05
CA ILE A 139 3.66 11.50 -1.38
C ILE A 139 4.66 10.35 -1.63
N GLY A 140 5.75 10.28 -0.86
CA GLY A 140 6.69 9.16 -0.89
C GLY A 140 6.04 7.83 -0.50
N ASN A 141 5.15 7.82 0.48
CA ASN A 141 4.38 6.62 0.85
C ASN A 141 3.39 6.22 -0.24
N MET A 142 2.72 7.17 -0.90
CA MET A 142 1.87 6.88 -2.08
C MET A 142 2.69 6.19 -3.18
N ARG A 143 3.89 6.70 -3.48
CA ARG A 143 4.82 6.08 -4.44
C ARG A 143 5.18 4.64 -4.04
N ALA A 144 5.55 4.43 -2.77
CA ALA A 144 5.97 3.12 -2.26
C ALA A 144 4.83 2.09 -2.38
N VAL A 145 3.61 2.48 -2.00
CA VAL A 145 2.42 1.62 -2.07
C VAL A 145 2.10 1.26 -3.52
N ILE A 146 1.98 2.24 -4.42
CA ILE A 146 1.59 2.00 -5.81
C ILE A 146 2.63 1.15 -6.54
N ARG A 147 3.91 1.48 -6.43
CA ARG A 147 4.97 0.68 -7.05
C ARG A 147 5.05 -0.73 -6.47
N GLY A 148 4.88 -0.86 -5.15
CA GLY A 148 4.86 -2.17 -4.50
C GLY A 148 3.70 -3.04 -4.96
N MET A 149 2.50 -2.49 -5.05
CA MET A 149 1.30 -3.17 -5.56
C MET A 149 1.47 -3.58 -7.03
N TRP A 150 1.97 -2.69 -7.89
CA TRP A 150 2.15 -3.00 -9.31
C TRP A 150 3.23 -4.06 -9.55
N ASN A 151 4.36 -3.97 -8.85
CA ASN A 151 5.39 -5.01 -8.90
C ASN A 151 4.83 -6.38 -8.48
N TYR A 152 3.99 -6.41 -7.45
CA TYR A 152 3.32 -7.64 -7.02
C TYR A 152 2.31 -8.13 -8.07
N ALA A 153 1.59 -7.23 -8.73
CA ALA A 153 0.63 -7.58 -9.77
C ALA A 153 1.32 -8.19 -11.00
N ILE A 154 2.47 -7.64 -11.39
CA ILE A 154 3.29 -8.18 -12.50
C ILE A 154 3.87 -9.54 -12.11
N LEU A 155 4.42 -9.66 -10.89
CA LEU A 155 4.98 -10.93 -10.38
C LEU A 155 3.96 -12.07 -10.39
N ASN A 156 2.68 -11.77 -10.16
CA ASN A 156 1.58 -12.75 -10.14
C ASN A 156 0.75 -12.76 -11.44
N GLU A 157 1.27 -12.19 -12.51
CA GLU A 157 0.67 -12.20 -13.86
C GLU A 157 -0.75 -11.59 -13.93
N PHE A 158 -1.13 -10.73 -12.96
CA PHE A 158 -2.40 -10.00 -13.01
C PHE A 158 -2.37 -8.89 -14.04
N THR A 159 -1.19 -8.39 -14.41
CA THR A 159 -0.94 -7.42 -15.48
C THR A 159 0.47 -7.61 -16.04
N GLU A 160 0.64 -7.30 -17.32
CA GLU A 160 1.96 -7.33 -17.98
C GLU A 160 2.61 -5.95 -18.00
N LYS A 161 1.82 -4.87 -17.80
CA LYS A 161 2.28 -3.48 -17.97
C LYS A 161 2.51 -2.82 -16.62
N ASP A 162 3.69 -2.26 -16.45
CA ASP A 162 3.97 -1.34 -15.35
C ASP A 162 3.56 0.09 -15.74
N ILE A 163 2.38 0.50 -15.29
CA ILE A 163 1.85 1.86 -15.53
C ILE A 163 2.37 2.87 -14.49
N THR A 164 3.21 2.44 -13.54
CA THR A 164 3.69 3.30 -12.44
C THR A 164 5.02 3.98 -12.72
N GLN A 165 5.75 3.57 -13.76
CA GLN A 165 7.11 4.03 -14.06
C GLN A 165 7.20 5.54 -14.32
N HIS A 166 6.21 6.09 -15.02
CA HIS A 166 6.19 7.49 -15.45
C HIS A 166 5.30 8.39 -14.58
N LEU A 167 4.80 7.89 -13.44
CA LEU A 167 4.02 8.69 -12.52
C LEU A 167 4.91 9.72 -11.82
N VAL A 168 4.39 10.96 -11.75
CA VAL A 168 5.05 12.09 -11.10
C VAL A 168 4.53 12.20 -9.67
N PHE A 169 5.43 12.18 -8.70
CA PHE A 169 5.15 12.21 -7.27
C PHE A 169 5.74 13.48 -6.63
N ASP A 170 5.23 14.63 -7.03
CA ASP A 170 5.69 15.91 -6.53
C ASP A 170 4.78 16.42 -5.41
N SER A 171 5.41 16.97 -4.38
CA SER A 171 4.72 17.65 -3.29
C SER A 171 4.90 19.15 -3.47
N THR A 172 3.79 19.86 -3.49
CA THR A 172 3.76 21.35 -3.44
C THR A 172 3.74 21.88 -2.01
N TYR A 173 3.86 20.98 -1.01
CA TYR A 173 3.91 21.37 0.39
C TYR A 173 5.17 22.15 0.72
N ASN A 174 5.00 23.43 1.04
CA ASN A 174 6.07 24.37 1.42
C ASN A 174 6.01 24.69 2.93
N GLY A 175 5.50 23.76 3.75
CA GLY A 175 5.47 23.95 5.19
C GLY A 175 6.86 24.17 5.76
N GLU A 176 7.01 25.18 6.59
CA GLU A 176 8.21 25.42 7.37
C GLU A 176 8.51 24.21 8.27
N PRO A 177 9.78 23.91 8.57
CA PRO A 177 10.11 22.87 9.53
C PRO A 177 9.44 23.22 10.87
N ILE A 178 8.51 22.37 11.30
CA ILE A 178 7.74 22.54 12.55
C ILE A 178 8.67 22.46 13.77
N HIS A 179 9.88 21.94 13.60
CA HIS A 179 10.82 21.67 14.68
C HIS A 179 11.94 22.70 14.65
N THR A 180 11.92 23.61 15.61
CA THR A 180 13.01 24.50 15.96
C THR A 180 13.70 23.98 17.23
N ARG A 181 14.99 24.32 17.39
CA ARG A 181 15.68 24.05 18.66
C ARG A 181 15.12 24.95 19.76
N PHE A 182 15.14 24.50 21.00
CA PHE A 182 14.87 25.34 22.15
C PHE A 182 15.91 26.47 22.25
N THR A 183 15.44 27.64 22.56
CA THR A 183 16.31 28.81 22.87
C THR A 183 16.79 28.71 24.31
N ASP A 184 17.89 29.40 24.64
CA ASP A 184 18.41 29.46 26.02
C ASP A 184 17.38 30.00 27.00
N LYS A 185 16.52 30.94 26.57
CA LYS A 185 15.43 31.49 27.40
C LYS A 185 14.36 30.45 27.70
N GLU A 186 14.01 29.60 26.72
CA GLU A 186 13.04 28.53 26.91
C GLU A 186 13.60 27.42 27.81
N ILE A 187 14.90 27.13 27.69
CA ILE A 187 15.57 26.15 28.57
C ILE A 187 15.60 26.69 30.01
N ALA A 188 15.93 27.98 30.23
CA ALA A 188 15.88 28.61 31.54
C ALA A 188 14.48 28.56 32.16
N ALA A 189 13.44 28.85 31.36
CA ALA A 189 12.05 28.75 31.82
C ALA A 189 11.65 27.31 32.20
N LEU A 190 12.19 26.31 31.54
CA LEU A 190 11.97 24.91 31.93
C LEU A 190 12.64 24.59 33.28
N TRP A 191 13.84 25.08 33.53
CA TRP A 191 14.50 24.93 34.81
C TRP A 191 13.73 25.63 35.96
N ASP A 192 13.18 26.83 35.73
CA ASP A 192 12.35 27.54 36.69
C ASP A 192 11.01 26.80 36.98
N ALA A 193 10.50 26.06 36.03
CA ALA A 193 9.27 25.29 36.14
C ALA A 193 9.47 23.91 36.78
N LEU A 194 10.72 23.48 37.02
CA LEU A 194 11.04 22.19 37.59
C LEU A 194 10.42 22.02 39.00
N GLY A 195 9.75 20.90 39.21
CA GLY A 195 9.02 20.61 40.43
C GLY A 195 7.64 21.27 40.55
N THR A 196 7.31 22.24 39.68
CA THR A 196 5.99 22.87 39.62
C THR A 196 5.11 22.28 38.53
N ILE A 197 5.70 21.96 37.38
CA ILE A 197 5.02 21.37 36.23
C ILE A 197 5.51 19.92 36.07
N ASN A 198 4.57 19.00 35.92
CA ASN A 198 4.88 17.57 35.73
C ASN A 198 5.67 17.31 34.44
N ASN A 199 6.62 16.39 34.48
CA ASN A 199 7.42 15.89 33.37
C ASN A 199 8.42 16.92 32.77
N VAL A 200 8.66 18.03 33.42
CA VAL A 200 9.69 19.00 32.98
C VAL A 200 11.08 18.39 33.07
N ASP A 201 11.33 17.58 34.09
CA ASP A 201 12.54 16.76 34.26
C ASP A 201 12.83 15.92 33.02
N ILE A 202 11.85 15.17 32.52
CA ILE A 202 11.95 14.34 31.33
C ILE A 202 12.29 15.20 30.09
N VAL A 203 11.66 16.38 29.95
CA VAL A 203 11.94 17.30 28.84
C VAL A 203 13.37 17.82 28.89
N LEU A 204 13.85 18.18 30.07
CA LEU A 204 15.24 18.61 30.26
C LEU A 204 16.22 17.48 29.91
N ILE A 205 15.96 16.27 30.36
CA ILE A 205 16.78 15.09 30.01
C ILE A 205 16.83 14.92 28.49
N TYR A 206 15.70 15.06 27.75
CA TYR A 206 15.71 15.00 26.29
C TYR A 206 16.58 16.09 25.65
N ILE A 207 16.48 17.32 26.15
CA ILE A 207 17.25 18.45 25.61
C ILE A 207 18.75 18.21 25.76
N TYR A 208 19.19 17.76 26.94
CA TYR A 208 20.61 17.58 27.26
C TYR A 208 21.21 16.29 26.70
N THR A 209 20.41 15.26 26.43
CA THR A 209 20.90 13.98 25.92
C THR A 209 20.70 13.80 24.43
N GLY A 210 19.80 14.55 23.82
CA GLY A 210 19.42 14.38 22.41
C GLY A 210 18.80 13.02 22.09
N THR A 211 18.28 12.33 23.09
CA THR A 211 17.60 11.04 22.91
C THR A 211 16.23 11.22 22.26
N ARG A 212 15.76 10.20 21.56
CA ARG A 212 14.36 10.17 21.10
C ARG A 212 13.44 9.76 22.26
N PRO A 213 12.16 10.22 22.29
CA PRO A 213 11.24 9.86 23.36
C PRO A 213 11.13 8.36 23.63
N SER A 214 10.98 7.54 22.59
CA SER A 214 10.94 6.08 22.74
C SER A 214 12.26 5.50 23.27
N GLU A 215 13.38 6.06 22.88
CA GLU A 215 14.72 5.62 23.25
C GLU A 215 14.97 5.82 24.75
N LEU A 216 14.62 7.00 25.30
CA LEU A 216 14.79 7.30 26.71
C LEU A 216 13.87 6.42 27.57
N LEU A 217 12.60 6.25 27.18
CA LEU A 217 11.63 5.46 27.92
C LEU A 217 11.96 3.95 27.95
N ASP A 218 12.75 3.47 27.00
CA ASP A 218 13.17 2.06 26.94
C ASP A 218 14.46 1.78 27.72
N ILE A 219 15.19 2.83 28.20
CA ILE A 219 16.41 2.69 29.02
C ILE A 219 16.04 2.11 30.37
N LYS A 220 16.76 1.05 30.76
CA LYS A 220 16.60 0.39 32.05
C LYS A 220 17.55 0.97 33.07
N SER A 221 17.16 0.98 34.35
CA SER A 221 18.01 1.49 35.43
C SER A 221 19.39 0.84 35.50
N LYS A 222 19.52 -0.44 35.12
CA LYS A 222 20.81 -1.14 35.04
C LYS A 222 21.77 -0.60 33.96
N ASP A 223 21.23 0.11 32.98
CA ASP A 223 21.97 0.67 31.85
C ASP A 223 22.27 2.17 32.07
N VAL A 224 22.01 2.68 33.28
CA VAL A 224 22.33 4.05 33.72
C VAL A 224 23.50 3.99 34.71
N HIS A 225 24.59 4.64 34.35
CA HIS A 225 25.86 4.68 35.10
C HIS A 225 26.10 6.13 35.58
N LEU A 226 25.54 6.46 36.76
CA LEU A 226 25.57 7.83 37.27
C LEU A 226 26.97 8.31 37.68
N GLU A 227 27.79 7.41 38.26
CA GLU A 227 29.15 7.74 38.67
C GLU A 227 30.04 8.06 37.47
N GLU A 228 29.90 7.28 36.38
CA GLU A 228 30.66 7.46 35.14
C GLU A 228 29.97 8.44 34.18
N LYS A 229 28.79 8.95 34.54
CA LYS A 229 28.02 9.97 33.81
C LYS A 229 27.65 9.57 32.39
N TYR A 230 27.14 8.37 32.21
CA TYR A 230 26.58 7.92 30.92
C TYR A 230 25.42 6.96 31.14
N MET A 231 24.64 6.76 30.09
CA MET A 231 23.65 5.70 29.99
C MET A 231 23.79 4.99 28.63
N ILE A 232 23.32 3.76 28.57
CA ILE A 232 23.34 2.94 27.35
C ILE A 232 21.92 2.88 26.79
N GLY A 233 21.76 3.31 25.52
CA GLY A 233 20.47 3.34 24.84
C GLY A 233 20.57 3.18 23.34
N GLY A 234 19.42 3.27 22.65
CA GLY A 234 19.34 3.19 21.20
C GLY A 234 18.92 1.84 20.67
N GLU A 235 17.70 1.77 20.11
CA GLU A 235 17.16 0.53 19.53
C GLU A 235 16.80 0.65 18.04
N LYS A 236 16.60 1.87 17.54
CA LYS A 236 15.93 2.09 16.24
C LYS A 236 16.76 1.73 15.01
N THR A 237 18.09 1.79 15.09
CA THR A 237 19.00 1.47 13.98
C THR A 237 20.14 0.60 14.46
N GLU A 238 20.67 -0.25 13.61
CA GLU A 238 21.81 -1.12 13.94
C GLU A 238 23.02 -0.31 14.42
N ALA A 239 23.30 0.83 13.79
CA ALA A 239 24.36 1.75 14.17
C ALA A 239 24.08 2.54 15.47
N GLY A 240 22.81 2.66 15.87
CA GLY A 240 22.42 3.36 17.11
C GLY A 240 22.20 2.44 18.31
N ARG A 241 22.28 1.12 18.11
CA ARG A 241 22.01 0.14 19.15
C ARG A 241 23.12 0.13 20.20
N ASN A 242 22.73 0.17 21.50
CA ASN A 242 23.66 0.16 22.63
C ASN A 242 24.70 1.31 22.59
N ARG A 243 24.31 2.48 22.10
CA ARG A 243 25.22 3.64 22.10
C ARG A 243 25.37 4.20 23.51
N ILE A 244 26.56 4.69 23.80
CA ILE A 244 26.85 5.45 25.03
C ILE A 244 26.27 6.86 24.84
N ILE A 245 25.44 7.29 25.78
CA ILE A 245 24.80 8.61 25.85
C ILE A 245 25.39 9.32 27.06
N PRO A 246 26.25 10.35 26.90
CA PRO A 246 26.83 11.07 28.03
C PRO A 246 25.76 11.85 28.79
N LEU A 247 25.90 11.94 30.11
CA LEU A 247 25.03 12.69 30.99
C LEU A 247 25.71 13.99 31.43
N HIS A 248 25.07 15.11 31.08
CA HIS A 248 25.55 16.42 31.52
C HIS A 248 25.37 16.57 33.04
N ASN A 249 26.28 17.27 33.71
CA ASN A 249 26.23 17.45 35.16
C ASN A 249 24.92 18.06 35.67
N GLU A 250 24.33 18.99 34.95
CA GLU A 250 23.08 19.65 35.34
C GLU A 250 21.88 18.71 35.43
N ILE A 251 21.84 17.64 34.62
CA ILE A 251 20.71 16.71 34.59
C ILE A 251 20.91 15.48 35.49
N LEU A 252 22.09 15.27 36.09
CA LEU A 252 22.33 14.14 36.99
C LEU A 252 21.33 14.07 38.15
N PRO A 253 20.91 15.20 38.79
CA PRO A 253 19.92 15.16 39.86
C PRO A 253 18.51 14.83 39.38
N LEU A 254 18.24 14.79 38.07
CA LEU A 254 16.93 14.50 37.49
C LEU A 254 16.76 13.01 37.13
N ILE A 255 17.83 12.23 37.15
CA ILE A 255 17.88 10.82 36.77
C ILE A 255 17.92 9.93 38.03
#